data_172dc7c4cf0296032a82bbb06cbe5326
#
_entry.id   172dc7c4cf0296032a82bbb06cbe5326
#
_cell.length_a   1.000
_cell.length_b   1.000
_cell.length_c   1.000
_cell.angle_alpha   90.00
_cell.angle_beta   90.00
_cell.angle_gamma   90.00
#
_symmetry.space_group_name_H-M   'P 1'
#
loop_
_entity.id
_entity.type
_entity.pdbx_description
1 polymer ?
#
loop_
_entity_poly.entity_id
_entity_poly.type
_entity_poly.pdbx_seq_one_letter_code
_entity_poly.pdbx_strand_id
1 'polypeptide(L)'
;NRLETKITEEMVDAFADYLDWKNVSQSQDIQFTIPFVQKYENRWYWSELNNNLKARNDIPDFETIFAKHSKVAVFVDRLKSVTNHPYIYHFTHLFNAIEVIKSRKILSRDRAEELGLLKFDSAGSVVTRSNLAHPYARFYFRPCTPTQYYNEALGADSQLGYYNKRGEWKSKYPKAIGLGLPKCPIPVFFRFDIEEVLAQMPE
;
A
#
# COMPACT_ATOMS: atom_id res chain seq x y z
N ASN A 1 -41.13 -14.45 -8.78
CA ASN A 1 -40.98 -13.01 -8.78
C ASN A 1 -39.98 -12.64 -7.69
N ARG A 2 -38.69 -12.55 -8.01
CA ARG A 2 -37.73 -11.80 -7.20
C ARG A 2 -38.11 -10.34 -7.35
N LEU A 3 -38.51 -9.68 -6.26
CA LEU A 3 -38.53 -8.24 -6.19
C LEU A 3 -37.09 -7.77 -6.44
N GLU A 4 -36.81 -7.26 -7.63
CA GLU A 4 -35.56 -6.56 -7.93
C GLU A 4 -35.57 -5.27 -7.12
N THR A 5 -35.04 -5.34 -5.91
CA THR A 5 -34.80 -4.15 -5.07
C THR A 5 -33.62 -3.41 -5.69
N LYS A 6 -33.92 -2.44 -6.57
CA LYS A 6 -32.88 -1.53 -7.07
C LYS A 6 -32.36 -0.71 -5.90
N ILE A 7 -31.06 -0.70 -5.73
CA ILE A 7 -30.39 0.17 -4.76
C ILE A 7 -30.37 1.58 -5.34
N THR A 8 -31.07 2.52 -4.68
CA THR A 8 -31.13 3.91 -5.13
C THR A 8 -29.97 4.73 -4.55
N GLU A 9 -29.68 5.88 -5.19
CA GLU A 9 -28.67 6.82 -4.70
C GLU A 9 -28.97 7.29 -3.26
N GLU A 10 -30.25 7.54 -2.95
CA GLU A 10 -30.68 7.94 -1.61
C GLU A 10 -30.39 6.85 -0.55
N MET A 11 -30.50 5.57 -0.92
CA MET A 11 -30.15 4.47 -0.02
C MET A 11 -28.64 4.42 0.21
N VAL A 12 -27.84 4.64 -0.85
CA VAL A 12 -26.37 4.72 -0.71
C VAL A 12 -25.98 5.92 0.14
N ASP A 13 -26.61 7.07 -0.05
CA ASP A 13 -26.38 8.29 0.73
C ASP A 13 -26.67 8.09 2.21
N ALA A 14 -27.76 7.44 2.55
CA ALA A 14 -28.18 7.21 3.92
C ALA A 14 -27.19 6.31 4.69
N PHE A 15 -26.47 5.44 4.01
CA PHE A 15 -25.61 4.43 4.62
C PHE A 15 -24.14 4.52 4.16
N ALA A 16 -23.73 5.58 3.51
CA ALA A 16 -22.43 5.73 2.84
C ALA A 16 -21.22 5.36 3.72
N ASP A 17 -21.27 5.65 5.03
CA ASP A 17 -20.19 5.37 5.97
C ASP A 17 -20.16 3.92 6.48
N TYR A 18 -21.22 3.15 6.23
CA TYR A 18 -21.36 1.76 6.68
C TYR A 18 -21.29 0.75 5.54
N LEU A 19 -21.24 1.22 4.28
CA LEU A 19 -21.22 0.35 3.12
C LEU A 19 -19.82 -0.23 2.86
N ASP A 20 -19.78 -1.48 2.45
CA ASP A 20 -18.60 -2.07 1.81
C ASP A 20 -18.53 -1.57 0.36
N TRP A 21 -17.72 -0.53 0.14
CA TRP A 21 -17.60 0.14 -1.15
C TRP A 21 -17.01 -0.75 -2.26
N LYS A 22 -16.32 -1.83 -1.90
CA LYS A 22 -15.89 -2.82 -2.87
C LYS A 22 -17.11 -3.54 -3.46
N ASN A 23 -18.01 -4.03 -2.60
CA ASN A 23 -19.24 -4.67 -3.03
C ASN A 23 -20.15 -3.70 -3.78
N VAL A 24 -20.23 -2.44 -3.35
CA VAL A 24 -20.98 -1.38 -4.04
C VAL A 24 -20.42 -1.15 -5.46
N SER A 25 -19.11 -1.12 -5.63
CA SER A 25 -18.45 -0.95 -6.93
C SER A 25 -18.72 -2.11 -7.91
N GLN A 26 -18.97 -3.31 -7.39
CA GLN A 26 -19.29 -4.51 -8.19
C GLN A 26 -20.79 -4.68 -8.46
N SER A 27 -21.65 -3.90 -7.78
CA SER A 27 -23.10 -4.09 -7.83
C SER A 27 -23.66 -3.91 -9.24
N GLN A 28 -24.60 -4.78 -9.62
CA GLN A 28 -25.37 -4.68 -10.86
C GLN A 28 -26.78 -4.07 -10.61
N ASP A 29 -27.13 -3.82 -9.35
CA ASP A 29 -28.44 -3.34 -8.94
C ASP A 29 -28.50 -1.82 -8.74
N ILE A 30 -27.35 -1.14 -8.86
CA ILE A 30 -27.21 0.30 -8.76
C ILE A 30 -27.35 0.94 -10.12
N GLN A 31 -28.08 2.06 -10.21
CA GLN A 31 -28.04 2.93 -11.36
C GLN A 31 -26.89 3.93 -11.22
N PHE A 32 -25.90 3.83 -12.11
CA PHE A 32 -24.76 4.75 -12.08
C PHE A 32 -25.08 6.00 -12.90
N THR A 33 -24.83 7.16 -12.30
CA THR A 33 -24.85 8.46 -12.99
C THR A 33 -23.52 9.16 -12.80
N ILE A 34 -23.16 10.07 -13.70
CA ILE A 34 -21.91 10.84 -13.58
C ILE A 34 -21.85 11.58 -12.25
N PRO A 35 -22.88 12.34 -11.83
CA PRO A 35 -22.89 13.04 -10.54
C PRO A 35 -22.71 12.10 -9.34
N PHE A 36 -23.36 10.92 -9.39
CA PHE A 36 -23.25 9.94 -8.33
C PHE A 36 -21.83 9.36 -8.21
N VAL A 37 -21.21 9.00 -9.34
CA VAL A 37 -19.83 8.50 -9.34
C VAL A 37 -18.86 9.58 -8.88
N GLN A 38 -19.02 10.83 -9.30
CA GLN A 38 -18.19 11.97 -8.85
C GLN A 38 -18.36 12.26 -7.36
N LYS A 39 -19.58 12.21 -6.83
CA LYS A 39 -19.89 12.47 -5.41
C LYS A 39 -19.11 11.58 -4.48
N TYR A 40 -18.86 10.33 -4.85
CA TYR A 40 -18.18 9.33 -4.07
C TYR A 40 -16.81 8.93 -4.66
N GLU A 41 -16.17 9.83 -5.39
CA GLU A 41 -14.93 9.60 -6.13
C GLU A 41 -13.84 8.94 -5.28
N ASN A 42 -13.72 9.33 -4.01
CA ASN A 42 -12.72 8.83 -3.08
C ASN A 42 -13.12 7.53 -2.35
N ARG A 43 -14.26 6.93 -2.68
CA ARG A 43 -14.76 5.72 -2.04
C ARG A 43 -14.81 4.52 -2.98
N TRP A 44 -14.86 4.76 -4.29
CA TRP A 44 -14.94 3.70 -5.28
C TRP A 44 -13.67 2.85 -5.31
N TYR A 45 -13.86 1.54 -5.40
CA TYR A 45 -12.83 0.62 -5.86
C TYR A 45 -12.79 0.70 -7.38
N TRP A 46 -11.94 1.58 -7.89
CA TRP A 46 -11.92 1.93 -9.31
C TRP A 46 -11.63 0.76 -10.24
N SER A 47 -10.84 -0.25 -9.82
CA SER A 47 -10.64 -1.45 -10.62
C SER A 47 -11.94 -2.25 -10.76
N GLU A 48 -12.72 -2.36 -9.69
CA GLU A 48 -13.99 -3.05 -9.72
C GLU A 48 -15.04 -2.24 -10.52
N LEU A 49 -15.10 -0.94 -10.31
CA LEU A 49 -16.04 -0.05 -11.01
C LEU A 49 -15.73 0.04 -12.52
N ASN A 50 -14.45 0.12 -12.90
CA ASN A 50 -14.02 0.14 -14.31
C ASN A 50 -14.37 -1.15 -15.05
N ASN A 51 -14.40 -2.29 -14.34
CA ASN A 51 -14.80 -3.59 -14.88
C ASN A 51 -16.31 -3.86 -14.74
N ASN A 52 -17.06 -2.97 -14.09
CA ASN A 52 -18.50 -3.12 -13.89
C ASN A 52 -19.27 -2.78 -15.19
N LEU A 53 -19.85 -3.80 -15.81
CA LEU A 53 -20.60 -3.65 -17.06
C LEU A 53 -21.80 -2.72 -16.91
N LYS A 54 -22.47 -2.71 -15.76
CA LYS A 54 -23.60 -1.84 -15.47
C LYS A 54 -23.17 -0.38 -15.46
N ALA A 55 -22.08 -0.03 -14.77
CA ALA A 55 -21.55 1.33 -14.74
C ALA A 55 -21.12 1.81 -16.13
N ARG A 56 -20.50 0.95 -16.94
CA ARG A 56 -20.09 1.28 -18.32
C ARG A 56 -21.30 1.44 -19.26
N ASN A 57 -22.37 0.69 -19.06
CA ASN A 57 -23.59 0.82 -19.84
C ASN A 57 -24.40 2.05 -19.44
N ASP A 58 -24.44 2.39 -18.16
CA ASP A 58 -25.19 3.54 -17.64
C ASP A 58 -24.51 4.87 -17.95
N ILE A 59 -23.16 4.87 -18.06
CA ILE A 59 -22.35 6.05 -18.35
C ILE A 59 -21.60 5.85 -19.66
N PRO A 60 -22.14 6.34 -20.79
CA PRO A 60 -21.40 6.35 -22.05
C PRO A 60 -20.07 7.09 -21.90
N ASP A 61 -19.03 6.59 -22.56
CA ASP A 61 -17.66 7.17 -22.49
C ASP A 61 -17.03 7.17 -21.09
N PHE A 62 -17.43 6.22 -20.21
CA PHE A 62 -16.95 6.09 -18.85
C PHE A 62 -15.41 6.22 -18.73
N GLU A 63 -14.67 5.54 -19.61
CA GLU A 63 -13.19 5.56 -19.61
C GLU A 63 -12.62 6.95 -19.94
N THR A 64 -13.32 7.74 -20.73
CA THR A 64 -12.90 9.11 -21.09
C THR A 64 -13.23 10.09 -19.96
N ILE A 65 -14.45 9.98 -19.40
CA ILE A 65 -14.90 10.86 -18.31
C ILE A 65 -14.07 10.64 -17.05
N PHE A 66 -13.73 9.39 -16.75
CA PHE A 66 -12.94 9.00 -15.59
C PHE A 66 -11.52 8.52 -15.98
N ALA A 67 -10.90 9.16 -16.97
CA ALA A 67 -9.63 8.71 -17.56
C ALA A 67 -8.50 8.52 -16.55
N LYS A 68 -8.43 9.37 -15.54
CA LYS A 68 -7.43 9.26 -14.46
C LYS A 68 -7.63 7.97 -13.65
N HIS A 69 -8.86 7.73 -13.22
CA HIS A 69 -9.21 6.57 -12.42
C HIS A 69 -9.13 5.28 -13.21
N SER A 70 -9.50 5.32 -14.48
CA SER A 70 -9.34 4.18 -15.40
C SER A 70 -7.87 3.76 -15.56
N LYS A 71 -6.93 4.71 -15.61
CA LYS A 71 -5.48 4.40 -15.62
C LYS A 71 -5.03 3.75 -14.33
N VAL A 72 -5.51 4.23 -13.18
CA VAL A 72 -5.23 3.64 -11.87
C VAL A 72 -5.81 2.22 -11.80
N ALA A 73 -7.05 2.03 -12.25
CA ALA A 73 -7.69 0.72 -12.30
C ALA A 73 -6.87 -0.29 -13.10
N VAL A 74 -6.44 0.07 -14.31
CA VAL A 74 -5.58 -0.79 -15.16
C VAL A 74 -4.26 -1.14 -14.46
N PHE A 75 -3.64 -0.18 -13.76
CA PHE A 75 -2.42 -0.44 -12.99
C PHE A 75 -2.67 -1.44 -11.86
N VAL A 76 -3.76 -1.27 -11.10
CA VAL A 76 -4.12 -2.15 -9.99
C VAL A 76 -4.44 -3.56 -10.49
N ASP A 77 -5.20 -3.70 -11.57
CA ASP A 77 -5.52 -4.99 -12.19
C ASP A 77 -4.25 -5.72 -12.66
N ARG A 78 -3.32 -4.99 -13.26
CA ARG A 78 -2.02 -5.54 -13.63
C ARG A 78 -1.22 -5.97 -12.41
N LEU A 79 -1.23 -5.19 -11.33
CA LEU A 79 -0.56 -5.57 -10.08
C LEU A 79 -1.19 -6.83 -9.48
N LYS A 80 -2.52 -6.91 -9.42
CA LYS A 80 -3.26 -8.09 -8.96
C LYS A 80 -2.88 -9.34 -9.76
N SER A 81 -2.78 -9.22 -11.08
CA SER A 81 -2.43 -10.35 -11.96
C SER A 81 -1.01 -10.88 -11.76
N VAL A 82 -0.07 -10.01 -11.38
CA VAL A 82 1.34 -10.37 -11.20
C VAL A 82 1.65 -10.85 -9.79
N THR A 83 1.06 -10.21 -8.77
CA THR A 83 1.41 -10.45 -7.37
C THR A 83 0.41 -11.35 -6.65
N ASN A 84 -0.75 -11.57 -7.24
CA ASN A 84 -1.92 -12.19 -6.59
C ASN A 84 -2.36 -11.48 -5.29
N HIS A 85 -1.85 -10.26 -5.04
CA HIS A 85 -2.18 -9.45 -3.87
C HIS A 85 -2.26 -7.97 -4.26
N PRO A 86 -3.37 -7.29 -3.97
CA PRO A 86 -3.51 -5.85 -4.20
C PRO A 86 -3.00 -5.03 -3.00
N TYR A 87 -1.93 -5.48 -2.34
CA TYR A 87 -1.48 -4.84 -1.12
C TYR A 87 -0.16 -4.12 -1.28
N ILE A 88 -0.04 -3.02 -0.54
CA ILE A 88 1.23 -2.35 -0.27
C ILE A 88 1.56 -2.44 1.22
N TYR A 89 2.84 -2.36 1.52
CA TYR A 89 3.36 -2.59 2.85
C TYR A 89 4.22 -1.42 3.29
N HIS A 90 4.02 -1.00 4.52
CA HIS A 90 4.96 -0.14 5.22
C HIS A 90 5.53 -0.91 6.40
N PHE A 91 6.86 -1.07 6.45
CA PHE A 91 7.48 -1.67 7.63
C PHE A 91 8.29 -0.63 8.40
N THR A 92 8.29 -0.77 9.72
CA THR A 92 9.02 0.12 10.60
C THR A 92 9.39 -0.58 11.90
N HIS A 93 10.25 0.04 12.69
CA HIS A 93 10.60 -0.45 14.02
C HIS A 93 9.38 -0.39 14.96
N LEU A 94 9.29 -1.34 15.89
CA LEU A 94 8.18 -1.44 16.86
C LEU A 94 7.84 -0.10 17.53
N PHE A 95 8.82 0.65 17.98
CA PHE A 95 8.58 1.93 18.66
C PHE A 95 7.97 2.99 17.73
N ASN A 96 8.36 3.02 16.46
CA ASN A 96 7.72 3.88 15.48
C ASN A 96 6.31 3.40 15.15
N ALA A 97 6.10 2.08 15.11
CA ALA A 97 4.77 1.50 14.87
C ALA A 97 3.76 1.92 15.94
N ILE A 98 4.18 2.01 17.19
CA ILE A 98 3.35 2.52 18.29
C ILE A 98 2.89 3.96 18.01
N GLU A 99 3.79 4.82 17.52
CA GLU A 99 3.44 6.20 17.19
C GLU A 99 2.53 6.29 15.94
N VAL A 100 2.72 5.40 14.96
CA VAL A 100 1.80 5.27 13.81
C VAL A 100 0.39 4.91 14.27
N ILE A 101 0.25 3.91 15.16
CA ILE A 101 -1.05 3.49 15.70
C ILE A 101 -1.71 4.62 16.50
N LYS A 102 -0.97 5.31 17.37
CA LYS A 102 -1.50 6.43 18.17
C LYS A 102 -1.94 7.60 17.32
N SER A 103 -1.13 7.98 16.33
CA SER A 103 -1.40 9.12 15.45
C SER A 103 -2.37 8.78 14.32
N ARG A 104 -2.57 7.49 14.02
CA ARG A 104 -3.29 6.97 12.84
C ARG A 104 -2.76 7.52 11.52
N LYS A 105 -1.45 7.79 11.45
CA LYS A 105 -0.80 8.39 10.29
C LYS A 105 0.52 7.70 9.98
N ILE A 106 0.73 7.36 8.72
CA ILE A 106 2.06 7.05 8.20
C ILE A 106 2.63 8.35 7.64
N LEU A 107 3.65 8.85 8.30
CA LEU A 107 4.31 10.10 7.96
C LEU A 107 5.56 9.84 7.11
N SER A 108 5.97 10.83 6.35
CA SER A 108 7.31 10.88 5.79
C SER A 108 8.36 10.94 6.91
N ARG A 109 9.60 10.58 6.60
CA ARG A 109 10.70 10.67 7.57
C ARG A 109 10.83 12.08 8.14
N ASP A 110 10.91 13.09 7.25
CA ASP A 110 11.10 14.49 7.67
C ASP A 110 9.97 14.94 8.58
N ARG A 111 8.73 14.60 8.23
CA ARG A 111 7.59 14.99 9.05
C ARG A 111 7.53 14.26 10.39
N ALA A 112 7.92 12.99 10.42
CA ALA A 112 7.99 12.23 11.66
C ALA A 112 9.09 12.76 12.60
N GLU A 113 10.22 13.18 12.04
CA GLU A 113 11.33 13.79 12.80
C GLU A 113 10.93 15.16 13.34
N GLU A 114 10.36 16.03 12.52
CA GLU A 114 9.85 17.37 12.90
C GLU A 114 8.84 17.30 14.06
N LEU A 115 7.97 16.29 14.05
CA LEU A 115 6.96 16.10 15.10
C LEU A 115 7.48 15.29 16.31
N GLY A 116 8.75 14.88 16.33
CA GLY A 116 9.33 14.06 17.39
C GLY A 116 8.74 12.65 17.50
N LEU A 117 8.12 12.15 16.43
CA LEU A 117 7.49 10.84 16.35
C LEU A 117 8.45 9.75 15.81
N LEU A 118 9.58 10.13 15.24
CA LEU A 118 10.63 9.20 14.84
C LEU A 118 11.42 8.74 16.06
N LYS A 119 11.03 7.61 16.65
CA LYS A 119 11.66 7.08 17.86
C LYS A 119 12.89 6.24 17.57
N PHE A 120 12.95 5.63 16.40
CA PHE A 120 14.04 4.78 15.98
C PHE A 120 14.31 4.93 14.48
N ASP A 121 15.52 5.35 14.14
CA ASP A 121 15.95 5.47 12.74
C ASP A 121 16.62 4.18 12.27
N SER A 122 15.83 3.31 11.62
CA SER A 122 16.35 2.10 10.99
C SER A 122 16.84 2.34 9.57
N ALA A 123 16.79 3.59 9.06
CA ALA A 123 17.20 3.89 7.71
C ALA A 123 18.69 3.61 7.51
N GLY A 124 19.00 2.88 6.47
CA GLY A 124 20.39 2.63 6.08
C GLY A 124 21.06 3.88 5.51
N SER A 125 22.38 3.86 5.42
CA SER A 125 23.19 4.99 4.90
C SER A 125 22.79 5.44 3.48
N VAL A 126 22.21 4.55 2.68
CA VAL A 126 21.71 4.88 1.34
C VAL A 126 20.52 5.81 1.42
N VAL A 127 19.61 5.57 2.36
CA VAL A 127 18.43 6.42 2.55
C VAL A 127 18.79 7.74 3.23
N THR A 128 19.71 7.71 4.20
CA THR A 128 20.17 8.95 4.86
C THR A 128 20.94 9.89 3.95
N ARG A 129 21.50 9.41 2.84
CA ARG A 129 22.16 10.23 1.80
C ARG A 129 21.21 10.78 0.75
N SER A 130 20.01 10.22 0.62
CA SER A 130 19.04 10.60 -0.42
C SER A 130 17.97 11.51 0.16
N ASN A 131 18.20 12.80 0.13
CA ASN A 131 17.22 13.81 0.55
C ASN A 131 15.91 13.74 -0.25
N LEU A 132 15.94 13.20 -1.47
CA LEU A 132 14.76 13.12 -2.35
C LEU A 132 13.64 12.21 -1.84
N ALA A 133 13.96 11.21 -1.02
CA ALA A 133 12.96 10.25 -0.51
C ALA A 133 12.40 10.62 0.87
N HIS A 134 13.02 11.56 1.57
CA HIS A 134 12.66 11.92 2.95
C HIS A 134 11.30 12.61 3.09
N PRO A 135 10.88 13.48 2.15
CA PRO A 135 9.57 14.12 2.20
C PRO A 135 8.39 13.16 1.94
N TYR A 136 8.66 11.93 1.51
CA TYR A 136 7.61 11.00 1.12
C TYR A 136 7.48 9.83 2.10
N ALA A 137 6.23 9.42 2.38
CA ALA A 137 5.95 8.15 3.03
C ALA A 137 6.26 7.01 2.03
N ARG A 138 6.96 5.97 2.48
CA ARG A 138 7.45 4.90 1.61
C ARG A 138 6.68 3.63 1.84
N PHE A 139 6.30 3.00 0.72
CA PHE A 139 5.63 1.73 0.70
C PHE A 139 6.36 0.74 -0.20
N TYR A 140 6.13 -0.54 0.05
CA TYR A 140 6.70 -1.65 -0.71
C TYR A 140 5.56 -2.50 -1.27
N PHE A 141 5.72 -2.99 -2.50
CA PHE A 141 4.74 -3.88 -3.13
C PHE A 141 4.85 -5.34 -2.66
N ARG A 142 5.78 -5.63 -1.78
CA ARG A 142 5.94 -6.95 -1.18
C ARG A 142 6.57 -6.85 0.20
N PRO A 143 6.29 -7.79 1.12
CA PRO A 143 7.10 -7.99 2.31
C PRO A 143 8.46 -8.58 1.93
N CYS A 144 9.37 -8.70 2.90
CA CYS A 144 10.68 -9.32 2.72
C CYS A 144 11.54 -8.61 1.65
N THR A 145 11.65 -7.29 1.76
CA THR A 145 12.49 -6.48 0.86
C THR A 145 13.98 -6.60 1.23
N PRO A 146 14.91 -6.34 0.30
CA PRO A 146 16.33 -6.25 0.64
C PRO A 146 16.64 -5.26 1.75
N THR A 147 15.92 -4.13 1.81
CA THR A 147 16.07 -3.13 2.88
C THR A 147 15.71 -3.70 4.25
N GLN A 148 14.62 -4.45 4.32
CA GLN A 148 14.22 -5.15 5.55
C GLN A 148 15.29 -6.16 5.96
N TYR A 149 15.76 -6.98 5.03
CA TYR A 149 16.80 -7.96 5.27
C TYR A 149 18.04 -7.35 5.92
N TYR A 150 18.50 -6.19 5.44
CA TYR A 150 19.64 -5.46 6.02
C TYR A 150 19.30 -4.88 7.40
N ASN A 151 18.11 -4.37 7.60
CA ASN A 151 17.70 -3.76 8.86
C ASN A 151 17.51 -4.79 9.99
N GLU A 152 17.11 -6.01 9.64
CA GLU A 152 17.02 -7.13 10.58
C GLU A 152 18.36 -7.82 10.82
N ALA A 153 19.42 -7.38 10.12
CA ALA A 153 20.75 -8.00 10.12
C ALA A 153 20.73 -9.50 9.75
N LEU A 154 19.71 -9.93 9.01
CA LEU A 154 19.62 -11.29 8.49
C LEU A 154 20.81 -11.53 7.53
N GLY A 155 21.64 -12.51 7.82
CA GLY A 155 22.86 -12.78 7.07
C GLY A 155 24.10 -12.01 7.56
N ALA A 156 23.98 -11.17 8.58
CA ALA A 156 25.14 -10.67 9.32
C ALA A 156 25.75 -11.74 10.21
N ASP A 157 25.04 -12.84 10.41
CA ASP A 157 25.51 -13.98 11.21
C ASP A 157 26.61 -14.72 10.44
N SER A 158 27.71 -14.98 11.14
CA SER A 158 28.80 -15.83 10.68
C SER A 158 28.39 -17.26 10.33
N GLN A 159 27.19 -17.68 10.73
CA GLN A 159 26.64 -19.00 10.42
C GLN A 159 26.16 -19.13 8.95
N LEU A 160 25.90 -18.03 8.26
CA LEU A 160 25.49 -18.06 6.86
C LEU A 160 26.70 -17.87 5.93
N GLY A 161 27.36 -18.96 5.62
CA GLY A 161 28.50 -18.96 4.74
C GLY A 161 28.78 -20.32 4.13
N TYR A 162 29.95 -20.44 3.54
CA TYR A 162 30.45 -21.69 2.97
C TYR A 162 31.97 -21.75 3.05
N TYR A 163 32.52 -22.93 3.08
CA TYR A 163 33.94 -23.15 2.95
C TYR A 163 34.33 -23.13 1.47
N ASN A 164 35.29 -22.29 1.10
CA ASN A 164 35.81 -22.30 -0.25
C ASN A 164 36.67 -23.54 -0.52
N LYS A 165 37.18 -23.71 -1.75
CA LYS A 165 38.03 -24.84 -2.15
C LYS A 165 39.35 -24.95 -1.37
N ARG A 166 39.74 -23.88 -0.64
CA ARG A 166 40.93 -23.84 0.19
C ARG A 166 40.62 -24.12 1.67
N GLY A 167 39.36 -24.49 2.00
CA GLY A 167 38.94 -24.73 3.38
C GLY A 167 38.74 -23.45 4.23
N GLU A 168 38.76 -22.26 3.59
CA GLU A 168 38.54 -21.00 4.29
C GLU A 168 37.06 -20.70 4.37
N TRP A 169 36.57 -20.32 5.56
CA TRP A 169 35.20 -19.87 5.73
C TRP A 169 34.96 -18.54 4.98
N LYS A 170 33.95 -18.50 4.14
CA LYS A 170 33.48 -17.29 3.44
C LYS A 170 32.06 -17.03 3.80
N SER A 171 31.78 -15.87 4.35
CA SER A 171 30.40 -15.44 4.58
C SER A 171 29.68 -15.31 3.25
N LYS A 172 28.47 -15.81 3.16
CA LYS A 172 27.58 -15.65 2.02
C LYS A 172 27.25 -14.18 1.76
N TYR A 173 27.33 -13.35 2.79
CA TYR A 173 27.00 -11.93 2.77
C TYR A 173 28.11 -11.08 3.39
N PRO A 174 29.30 -11.03 2.80
CA PRO A 174 30.47 -10.37 3.38
C PRO A 174 30.26 -8.87 3.65
N LYS A 175 29.33 -8.21 2.92
CA LYS A 175 28.97 -6.82 3.17
C LYS A 175 28.03 -6.62 4.37
N ALA A 176 27.38 -7.68 4.82
CA ALA A 176 26.54 -7.66 6.03
C ALA A 176 27.36 -7.86 7.30
N ILE A 177 28.57 -8.43 7.19
CA ILE A 177 29.52 -8.56 8.29
C ILE A 177 29.96 -7.16 8.70
N GLY A 178 29.71 -6.79 9.95
CA GLY A 178 30.05 -5.46 10.47
C GLY A 178 28.85 -4.49 10.51
N LEU A 179 27.64 -4.90 10.12
CA LEU A 179 26.44 -4.11 10.35
C LEU A 179 26.05 -4.03 11.85
N GLY A 180 26.74 -4.80 12.69
CA GLY A 180 26.49 -4.81 14.14
C GLY A 180 25.12 -5.42 14.50
N LEU A 181 24.53 -4.90 15.56
CA LEU A 181 23.20 -5.30 16.00
C LEU A 181 22.15 -4.89 14.97
N PRO A 182 21.06 -5.68 14.84
CA PRO A 182 19.97 -5.35 13.94
C PRO A 182 19.40 -3.97 14.24
N LYS A 183 19.24 -3.15 13.22
CA LYS A 183 18.65 -1.82 13.34
C LYS A 183 17.12 -1.85 13.50
N CYS A 184 16.51 -2.97 13.12
CA CYS A 184 15.09 -3.21 13.28
C CYS A 184 14.86 -4.65 13.74
N PRO A 185 15.17 -4.97 15.01
CA PRO A 185 15.09 -6.35 15.51
C PRO A 185 13.65 -6.88 15.56
N ILE A 186 12.68 -5.98 15.69
CA ILE A 186 11.26 -6.32 15.70
C ILE A 186 10.58 -5.42 14.67
N PRO A 187 10.50 -5.87 13.39
CA PRO A 187 9.78 -5.14 12.36
C PRO A 187 8.27 -5.33 12.53
N VAL A 188 7.55 -4.24 12.39
CA VAL A 188 6.09 -4.23 12.30
C VAL A 188 5.68 -3.87 10.88
N PHE A 189 4.77 -4.62 10.33
CA PHE A 189 4.23 -4.40 9.00
C PHE A 189 2.81 -3.86 9.09
N PHE A 190 2.59 -2.74 8.44
CA PHE A 190 1.25 -2.25 8.09
C PHE A 190 0.97 -2.67 6.66
N ARG A 191 -0.15 -3.33 6.45
CA ARG A 191 -0.64 -3.77 5.15
C ARG A 191 -1.86 -2.96 4.78
N PHE A 192 -1.86 -2.38 3.59
CA PHE A 192 -2.95 -1.58 3.05
C PHE A 192 -3.41 -2.14 1.72
N ASP A 193 -4.70 -2.06 1.45
CA ASP A 193 -5.21 -2.23 0.10
C ASP A 193 -4.75 -1.04 -0.75
N ILE A 194 -4.18 -1.32 -1.93
CA ILE A 194 -3.62 -0.27 -2.78
C ILE A 194 -4.71 0.64 -3.34
N GLU A 195 -5.91 0.11 -3.60
CA GLU A 195 -7.02 0.90 -4.13
C GLU A 195 -7.52 1.89 -3.08
N GLU A 196 -7.66 1.46 -1.82
CA GLU A 196 -8.03 2.34 -0.73
C GLU A 196 -7.03 3.49 -0.55
N VAL A 197 -5.74 3.19 -0.68
CA VAL A 197 -4.70 4.22 -0.57
C VAL A 197 -4.75 5.18 -1.76
N LEU A 198 -4.88 4.67 -2.99
CA LEU A 198 -4.92 5.49 -4.19
C LEU A 198 -6.19 6.35 -4.27
N ALA A 199 -7.33 5.84 -3.77
CA ALA A 199 -8.57 6.60 -3.69
C ALA A 199 -8.47 7.84 -2.78
N GLN A 200 -7.59 7.81 -1.78
CA GLN A 200 -7.38 8.91 -0.83
C GLN A 200 -6.24 9.84 -1.21
N MET A 201 -5.49 9.55 -2.28
CA MET A 201 -4.40 10.43 -2.70
C MET A 201 -4.96 11.68 -3.39
N PRO A 202 -4.53 12.89 -2.96
CA PRO A 202 -4.88 14.12 -3.67
C PRO A 202 -4.30 14.10 -5.08
N GLU A 203 -4.90 14.89 -5.95
CA GLU A 203 -4.46 15.09 -7.34
C GLU A 203 -3.04 15.65 -7.46
#